data_af039f3941d82ff34a4f61906e440498
#
_entry.id   af039f3941d82ff34a4f61906e440498
#
_cell.length_a   1.000
_cell.length_b   1.000
_cell.length_c   1.000
_cell.angle_alpha   90.00
_cell.angle_beta   90.00
_cell.angle_gamma   90.00
#
_symmetry.space_group_name_H-M   'P 1'
#
loop_
_entity.id
_entity.type
_entity.pdbx_description
1 polymer ?
#
loop_
_entity_poly.entity_id
_entity_poly.type
_entity_poly.pdbx_seq_one_letter_code
_entity_poly.pdbx_strand_id
1 'polypeptide(L)'
;SEEIDSTSSYRSSMYYQKYLTDYIVSSGKKDINLEEVTEDFGKSYKAYLKKCKNFGASQTNHCLRWLNRLLYLAVDKEIIRVNPCEDMEYETKPEARHKYISREDFKKILSTPMYDNRLELARRAFIFSCLTGLAYVDIQLLHPHHIGMNAEGRRYIRINRKKTKVE
;
A
#
# COMPACT_ATOMS: atom_id res chain seq x y z
N SER A 1 10.56 14.65 14.98
CA SER A 1 9.35 13.87 14.68
C SER A 1 8.97 14.12 13.22
N GLU A 2 9.38 13.22 12.33
CA GLU A 2 8.85 13.22 10.96
C GLU A 2 7.36 12.92 11.07
N GLU A 3 6.54 13.86 10.66
CA GLU A 3 5.11 13.68 10.54
C GLU A 3 4.85 12.48 9.64
N ILE A 4 4.15 11.48 10.20
CA ILE A 4 3.69 10.33 9.42
C ILE A 4 2.59 10.87 8.52
N ASP A 5 2.93 11.12 7.26
CA ASP A 5 2.10 11.82 6.27
C ASP A 5 0.73 11.19 5.98
N SER A 6 0.47 9.97 6.46
CA SER A 6 -0.86 9.38 6.31
C SER A 6 -1.16 8.33 7.38
N THR A 7 -2.40 8.30 7.84
CA THR A 7 -2.94 7.26 8.74
C THR A 7 -2.73 5.85 8.19
N SER A 8 -2.69 5.68 6.85
CA SER A 8 -2.44 4.41 6.17
C SER A 8 -0.99 3.96 6.35
N SER A 9 -0.01 4.86 6.21
CA SER A 9 1.42 4.57 6.40
C SER A 9 1.70 4.19 7.86
N TYR A 10 1.10 4.89 8.81
CA TYR A 10 1.19 4.54 10.23
C TYR A 10 0.66 3.14 10.51
N ARG A 11 -0.55 2.81 10.04
CA ARG A 11 -1.14 1.48 10.21
C ARG A 11 -0.26 0.38 9.62
N SER A 12 0.31 0.62 8.45
CA SER A 12 1.23 -0.34 7.82
C SER A 12 2.47 -0.57 8.68
N SER A 13 3.07 0.48 9.24
CA SER A 13 4.21 0.39 10.14
C SER A 13 3.89 -0.40 11.40
N MET A 14 2.71 -0.22 11.99
CA MET A 14 2.25 -1.00 13.15
C MET A 14 2.15 -2.50 12.84
N TYR A 15 1.67 -2.87 11.63
CA TYR A 15 1.64 -4.28 11.22
C TYR A 15 3.05 -4.84 11.05
N TYR A 16 3.98 -4.11 10.43
CA TYR A 16 5.36 -4.57 10.27
C TYR A 16 6.07 -4.73 11.61
N GLN A 17 5.87 -3.80 12.55
CA GLN A 17 6.34 -3.91 13.92
C GLN A 17 5.80 -5.18 14.59
N LYS A 18 4.49 -5.43 14.50
CA LYS A 18 3.88 -6.63 15.05
C LYS A 18 4.51 -7.91 14.50
N TYR A 19 4.72 -8.00 13.18
CA TYR A 19 5.31 -9.20 12.57
C TYR A 19 6.76 -9.43 13.01
N LEU A 20 7.53 -8.36 13.21
CA LEU A 20 8.88 -8.46 13.75
C LEU A 20 8.85 -8.92 15.21
N THR A 21 7.98 -8.34 16.04
CA THR A 21 7.78 -8.75 17.43
C THR A 21 7.35 -10.23 17.52
N ASP A 22 6.38 -10.66 16.70
CA ASP A 22 5.93 -12.06 16.64
C ASP A 22 7.11 -12.99 16.30
N TYR A 23 8.01 -12.59 15.41
CA TYR A 23 9.20 -13.36 15.07
C TYR A 23 10.16 -13.48 16.26
N ILE A 24 10.47 -12.36 16.93
CA ILE A 24 11.35 -12.33 18.10
C ILE A 24 10.79 -13.24 19.20
N VAL A 25 9.49 -13.13 19.49
CA VAL A 25 8.82 -13.99 20.48
C VAL A 25 8.86 -15.47 20.06
N SER A 26 8.70 -15.79 18.78
CA SER A 26 8.77 -17.16 18.27
C SER A 26 10.17 -17.78 18.42
N SER A 27 11.22 -16.95 18.52
CA SER A 27 12.59 -17.40 18.82
C SER A 27 12.87 -17.58 20.33
N GLY A 28 11.84 -17.46 21.18
CA GLY A 28 11.96 -17.62 22.63
C GLY A 28 12.44 -16.37 23.38
N LYS A 29 12.58 -15.24 22.69
CA LYS A 29 13.02 -13.96 23.27
C LYS A 29 11.84 -13.01 23.43
N LYS A 30 11.85 -12.17 24.47
CA LYS A 30 10.88 -11.08 24.63
C LYS A 30 11.27 -9.84 23.83
N ASP A 31 12.56 -9.60 23.72
CA ASP A 31 13.18 -8.49 23.01
C ASP A 31 14.60 -8.88 22.58
N ILE A 32 15.21 -8.10 21.70
CA ILE A 32 16.60 -8.30 21.24
C ILE A 32 17.34 -6.96 21.24
N ASN A 33 18.65 -7.01 21.52
CA ASN A 33 19.52 -5.87 21.32
C ASN A 33 19.79 -5.66 19.83
N LEU A 34 20.02 -4.41 19.40
CA LEU A 34 20.38 -4.12 18.01
C LEU A 34 21.67 -4.82 17.56
N GLU A 35 22.58 -5.11 18.48
CA GLU A 35 23.82 -5.86 18.22
C GLU A 35 23.55 -7.34 17.84
N GLU A 36 22.40 -7.88 18.23
CA GLU A 36 21.98 -9.24 17.86
C GLU A 36 21.34 -9.30 16.47
N VAL A 37 21.03 -8.15 15.88
CA VAL A 37 20.50 -8.07 14.52
C VAL A 37 21.65 -8.19 13.55
N THR A 38 21.83 -9.39 13.01
CA THR A 38 22.84 -9.74 12.02
C THR A 38 22.21 -9.97 10.65
N GLU A 39 23.01 -10.21 9.63
CA GLU A 39 22.53 -10.67 8.33
C GLU A 39 21.72 -11.97 8.46
N ASP A 40 22.17 -12.91 9.29
CA ASP A 40 21.48 -14.18 9.53
C ASP A 40 20.13 -13.98 10.24
N PHE A 41 20.01 -12.98 11.11
CA PHE A 41 18.71 -12.60 11.68
C PHE A 41 17.77 -12.15 10.56
N GLY A 42 18.22 -11.33 9.61
CA GLY A 42 17.43 -10.89 8.47
C GLY A 42 16.97 -12.06 7.58
N LYS A 43 17.86 -13.01 7.29
CA LYS A 43 17.55 -14.24 6.52
C LYS A 43 16.53 -15.12 7.25
N SER A 44 16.68 -15.30 8.54
CA SER A 44 15.79 -16.10 9.39
C SER A 44 14.40 -15.43 9.50
N TYR A 45 14.35 -14.12 9.65
CA TYR A 45 13.10 -13.37 9.63
C TYR A 45 12.37 -13.51 8.28
N LYS A 46 13.08 -13.40 7.16
CA LYS A 46 12.54 -13.67 5.83
C LYS A 46 11.93 -15.08 5.74
N ALA A 47 12.65 -16.09 6.21
CA ALA A 47 12.16 -17.46 6.23
C ALA A 47 10.90 -17.63 7.10
N TYR A 48 10.85 -16.99 8.26
CA TYR A 48 9.69 -16.97 9.15
C TYR A 48 8.46 -16.35 8.46
N LEU A 49 8.61 -15.19 7.82
CA LEU A 49 7.51 -14.53 7.10
C LEU A 49 6.92 -15.43 6.01
N LYS A 50 7.76 -16.18 5.30
CA LYS A 50 7.32 -17.10 4.24
C LYS A 50 6.69 -18.38 4.80
N LYS A 51 7.34 -19.04 5.75
CA LYS A 51 6.94 -20.36 6.24
C LYS A 51 5.83 -20.31 7.29
N CYS A 52 5.95 -19.40 8.26
CA CYS A 52 5.02 -19.32 9.39
C CYS A 52 3.84 -18.38 9.13
N LYS A 53 4.08 -17.25 8.44
CA LYS A 53 3.01 -16.29 8.09
C LYS A 53 2.43 -16.54 6.68
N ASN A 54 3.03 -17.40 5.88
CA ASN A 54 2.62 -17.71 4.50
C ASN A 54 2.51 -16.46 3.60
N PHE A 55 3.44 -15.51 3.76
CA PHE A 55 3.42 -14.27 2.99
C PHE A 55 3.98 -14.47 1.58
N GLY A 56 3.30 -13.87 0.60
CA GLY A 56 3.82 -13.75 -0.76
C GLY A 56 4.99 -12.76 -0.86
N ALA A 57 5.70 -12.77 -2.00
CA ALA A 57 6.89 -11.95 -2.25
C ALA A 57 6.70 -10.45 -1.93
N SER A 58 5.57 -9.86 -2.32
CA SER A 58 5.31 -8.44 -2.08
C SER A 58 5.23 -8.11 -0.59
N GLN A 59 4.47 -8.88 0.19
CA GLN A 59 4.29 -8.65 1.62
C GLN A 59 5.60 -8.90 2.39
N THR A 60 6.30 -9.97 2.06
CA THR A 60 7.63 -10.26 2.62
C THR A 60 8.58 -9.09 2.39
N ASN A 61 8.68 -8.61 1.13
CA ASN A 61 9.55 -7.48 0.80
C ASN A 61 9.17 -6.18 1.53
N HIS A 62 7.89 -5.94 1.79
CA HIS A 62 7.47 -4.77 2.58
C HIS A 62 7.97 -4.87 4.03
N CYS A 63 7.86 -6.04 4.67
CA CYS A 63 8.37 -6.25 6.02
C CYS A 63 9.90 -6.09 6.09
N LEU A 64 10.63 -6.66 5.11
CA LEU A 64 12.09 -6.56 5.04
C LEU A 64 12.57 -5.13 4.81
N ARG A 65 11.92 -4.38 3.89
CA ARG A 65 12.25 -2.96 3.67
C ARG A 65 11.99 -2.10 4.89
N TRP A 66 10.93 -2.40 5.63
CA TRP A 66 10.63 -1.69 6.87
C TRP A 66 11.71 -1.96 7.93
N LEU A 67 12.16 -3.22 8.12
CA LEU A 67 13.28 -3.57 8.99
C LEU A 67 14.56 -2.83 8.55
N ASN A 68 14.89 -2.89 7.25
CA ASN A 68 16.07 -2.24 6.70
C ASN A 68 16.06 -0.72 6.94
N ARG A 69 14.89 -0.08 6.77
CA ARG A 69 14.73 1.35 7.09
C ARG A 69 14.96 1.66 8.56
N LEU A 70 14.53 0.80 9.49
CA LEU A 70 14.79 0.99 10.93
C LEU A 70 16.28 0.89 11.23
N LEU A 71 16.99 -0.05 10.59
CA LEU A 71 18.43 -0.21 10.78
C LEU A 71 19.21 0.99 10.22
N TYR A 72 18.83 1.52 9.05
CA TYR A 72 19.42 2.77 8.56
C TYR A 72 19.14 3.95 9.50
N LEU A 73 17.94 4.06 10.05
CA LEU A 73 17.65 5.07 11.06
C LEU A 73 18.53 4.93 12.32
N ALA A 74 18.85 3.71 12.71
CA ALA A 74 19.77 3.45 13.82
C ALA A 74 21.23 3.85 13.48
N VAL A 75 21.65 3.68 12.22
CA VAL A 75 22.93 4.19 11.71
C VAL A 75 22.94 5.72 11.70
N ASP A 76 21.91 6.37 11.18
CA ASP A 76 21.78 7.83 11.12
C ASP A 76 21.80 8.47 12.53
N LYS A 77 21.33 7.73 13.54
CA LYS A 77 21.35 8.13 14.95
C LYS A 77 22.61 7.69 15.70
N GLU A 78 23.59 7.17 15.00
CA GLU A 78 24.86 6.69 15.57
C GLU A 78 24.71 5.59 16.65
N ILE A 79 23.58 4.86 16.66
CA ILE A 79 23.33 3.74 17.58
C ILE A 79 24.11 2.51 17.13
N ILE A 80 24.18 2.27 15.82
CA ILE A 80 25.00 1.23 15.19
C ILE A 80 25.87 1.86 14.10
N ARG A 81 27.03 1.26 13.82
CA ARG A 81 27.99 1.82 12.85
C ARG A 81 27.61 1.54 11.40
N VAL A 82 27.06 0.37 11.14
CA VAL A 82 26.70 -0.12 9.81
C VAL A 82 25.38 -0.87 9.87
N ASN A 83 24.66 -0.89 8.78
CA ASN A 83 23.44 -1.68 8.68
C ASN A 83 23.79 -3.15 8.40
N PRO A 84 23.53 -4.09 9.32
CA PRO A 84 23.88 -5.50 9.12
C PRO A 84 23.02 -6.22 8.06
N CYS A 85 21.93 -5.60 7.62
CA CYS A 85 21.00 -6.14 6.63
C CYS A 85 21.02 -5.34 5.31
N GLU A 86 22.08 -4.57 5.04
CA GLU A 86 22.18 -3.73 3.83
C GLU A 86 22.03 -4.56 2.55
N ASP A 87 22.75 -5.67 2.47
CA ASP A 87 22.80 -6.57 1.31
C ASP A 87 21.70 -7.64 1.32
N MET A 88 20.63 -7.45 2.10
CA MET A 88 19.56 -8.43 2.22
C MET A 88 18.83 -8.65 0.89
N GLU A 89 18.85 -9.89 0.42
CA GLU A 89 18.13 -10.29 -0.80
C GLU A 89 16.61 -10.24 -0.63
N TYR A 90 15.95 -9.49 -1.49
CA TYR A 90 14.51 -9.44 -1.59
C TYR A 90 13.95 -10.57 -2.46
N GLU A 91 12.69 -10.93 -2.22
CA GLU A 91 11.99 -11.90 -3.06
C GLU A 91 11.71 -11.34 -4.46
N THR A 92 11.92 -12.13 -5.47
CA THR A 92 11.53 -11.80 -6.85
C THR A 92 10.00 -11.70 -6.92
N LYS A 93 9.47 -10.57 -7.33
CA LYS A 93 8.04 -10.41 -7.53
C LYS A 93 7.64 -11.13 -8.82
N PRO A 94 6.51 -11.87 -8.81
CA PRO A 94 5.96 -12.40 -10.04
C PRO A 94 5.61 -11.23 -10.98
N GLU A 95 5.66 -11.48 -12.27
CA GLU A 95 5.25 -10.50 -13.28
C GLU A 95 3.85 -9.97 -12.99
N ALA A 96 3.71 -8.65 -13.07
CA ALA A 96 2.43 -8.00 -12.86
C ALA A 96 1.48 -8.35 -14.01
N ARG A 97 0.48 -9.18 -13.74
CA ARG A 97 -0.61 -9.38 -14.68
C ARG A 97 -1.50 -8.15 -14.65
N HIS A 98 -1.42 -7.35 -15.71
CA HIS A 98 -2.33 -6.22 -15.88
C HIS A 98 -3.76 -6.74 -16.05
N LYS A 99 -4.60 -6.48 -15.06
CA LYS A 99 -6.03 -6.74 -15.16
C LYS A 99 -6.66 -5.51 -15.82
N TYR A 100 -7.26 -5.70 -16.94
CA TYR A 100 -8.04 -4.68 -17.64
C TYR A 100 -9.44 -5.22 -17.88
N ILE A 101 -10.38 -4.31 -18.07
CA ILE A 101 -11.76 -4.66 -18.45
C ILE A 101 -11.86 -4.45 -19.96
N SER A 102 -12.27 -5.49 -20.67
CA SER A 102 -12.51 -5.40 -22.10
C SER A 102 -13.64 -4.42 -22.40
N ARG A 103 -13.68 -3.89 -23.62
CA ARG A 103 -14.77 -3.01 -24.05
C ARG A 103 -16.12 -3.73 -24.02
N GLU A 104 -16.12 -5.02 -24.32
CA GLU A 104 -17.31 -5.89 -24.27
C GLU A 104 -17.81 -6.06 -22.85
N ASP A 105 -16.89 -6.33 -21.89
CA ASP A 105 -17.26 -6.47 -20.47
C ASP A 105 -17.75 -5.14 -19.88
N PHE A 106 -17.13 -4.03 -20.29
CA PHE A 106 -17.62 -2.71 -19.89
C PHE A 106 -19.02 -2.43 -20.39
N LYS A 107 -19.34 -2.80 -21.65
CA LYS A 107 -20.70 -2.70 -22.19
C LYS A 107 -21.68 -3.58 -21.40
N LYS A 108 -21.29 -4.81 -21.02
CA LYS A 108 -22.13 -5.68 -20.17
C LYS A 108 -22.43 -5.03 -18.83
N ILE A 109 -21.39 -4.44 -18.18
CA ILE A 109 -21.58 -3.72 -16.91
C ILE A 109 -22.58 -2.57 -17.07
N LEU A 110 -22.52 -1.83 -18.19
CA LEU A 110 -23.46 -0.75 -18.49
C LEU A 110 -24.91 -1.22 -18.65
N SER A 111 -25.11 -2.35 -19.32
CA SER A 111 -26.45 -2.85 -19.72
C SER A 111 -27.08 -3.81 -18.71
N THR A 112 -26.31 -4.37 -17.76
CA THR A 112 -26.83 -5.33 -16.78
C THR A 112 -27.78 -4.64 -15.80
N PRO A 113 -29.06 -5.07 -15.68
CA PRO A 113 -29.96 -4.51 -14.68
C PRO A 113 -29.49 -4.80 -13.27
N MET A 114 -29.59 -3.80 -12.39
CA MET A 114 -29.30 -3.95 -10.96
C MET A 114 -30.58 -3.73 -10.16
N TYR A 115 -30.97 -4.74 -9.39
CA TYR A 115 -32.18 -4.71 -8.58
C TYR A 115 -31.96 -4.19 -7.16
N ASP A 116 -30.69 -4.11 -6.74
CA ASP A 116 -30.27 -3.55 -5.44
C ASP A 116 -29.69 -2.14 -5.65
N ASN A 117 -30.25 -1.16 -4.92
CA ASN A 117 -29.81 0.23 -4.98
C ASN A 117 -28.33 0.41 -4.59
N ARG A 118 -27.79 -0.43 -3.71
CA ARG A 118 -26.36 -0.38 -3.32
C ARG A 118 -25.47 -0.84 -4.47
N LEU A 119 -25.87 -1.92 -5.15
CA LEU A 119 -25.15 -2.41 -6.33
C LEU A 119 -25.24 -1.42 -7.49
N GLU A 120 -26.41 -0.79 -7.68
CA GLU A 120 -26.57 0.25 -8.69
C GLU A 120 -25.66 1.47 -8.41
N LEU A 121 -25.60 1.92 -7.17
CA LEU A 121 -24.69 3.01 -6.77
C LEU A 121 -23.22 2.63 -7.00
N ALA A 122 -22.82 1.43 -6.60
CA ALA A 122 -21.47 0.92 -6.81
C ALA A 122 -21.12 0.84 -8.31
N ARG A 123 -22.05 0.37 -9.15
CA ARG A 123 -21.91 0.34 -10.61
C ARG A 123 -21.69 1.74 -11.18
N ARG A 124 -22.51 2.71 -10.80
CA ARG A 124 -22.38 4.11 -11.25
C ARG A 124 -21.04 4.71 -10.85
N ALA A 125 -20.63 4.52 -9.60
CA ALA A 125 -19.34 4.99 -9.11
C ALA A 125 -18.16 4.34 -9.88
N PHE A 126 -18.27 3.03 -10.17
CA PHE A 126 -17.29 2.31 -10.95
C PHE A 126 -17.18 2.83 -12.39
N ILE A 127 -18.33 2.97 -13.08
CA ILE A 127 -18.39 3.52 -14.45
C ILE A 127 -17.80 4.93 -14.48
N PHE A 128 -18.19 5.76 -13.52
CA PHE A 128 -17.68 7.12 -13.40
C PHE A 128 -16.16 7.14 -13.20
N SER A 129 -15.64 6.25 -12.33
CA SER A 129 -14.19 6.08 -12.15
C SER A 129 -13.48 5.67 -13.44
N CYS A 130 -14.04 4.73 -14.19
CA CYS A 130 -13.47 4.29 -15.47
C CYS A 130 -13.41 5.41 -16.52
N LEU A 131 -14.42 6.27 -16.55
CA LEU A 131 -14.51 7.36 -17.53
C LEU A 131 -13.70 8.60 -17.17
N THR A 132 -13.53 8.87 -15.88
CA THR A 132 -12.84 10.09 -15.38
C THR A 132 -11.41 9.84 -14.93
N GLY A 133 -11.03 8.58 -14.66
CA GLY A 133 -9.76 8.24 -14.03
C GLY A 133 -9.64 8.65 -12.55
N LEU A 134 -10.75 9.09 -11.93
CA LEU A 134 -10.75 9.46 -10.52
C LEU A 134 -10.70 8.21 -9.64
N ALA A 135 -9.90 8.27 -8.57
CA ALA A 135 -9.87 7.22 -7.55
C ALA A 135 -11.18 7.24 -6.73
N TYR A 136 -11.52 6.11 -6.12
CA TYR A 136 -12.72 5.99 -5.30
C TYR A 136 -12.82 7.06 -4.20
N VAL A 137 -11.70 7.36 -3.53
CA VAL A 137 -11.64 8.40 -2.49
C VAL A 137 -11.93 9.79 -3.04
N ASP A 138 -11.51 10.09 -4.26
CA ASP A 138 -11.76 11.38 -4.91
C ASP A 138 -13.22 11.50 -5.32
N ILE A 139 -13.84 10.38 -5.76
CA ILE A 139 -15.28 10.34 -6.07
C ILE A 139 -16.14 10.56 -4.82
N GLN A 140 -15.75 9.97 -3.67
CA GLN A 140 -16.45 10.20 -2.40
C GLN A 140 -16.40 11.66 -1.93
N LEU A 141 -15.36 12.38 -2.31
CA LEU A 141 -15.15 13.79 -1.96
C LEU A 141 -15.64 14.76 -3.05
N LEU A 142 -16.26 14.24 -4.11
CA LEU A 142 -16.75 15.07 -5.20
C LEU A 142 -18.01 15.83 -4.77
N HIS A 143 -17.97 17.13 -4.93
CA HIS A 143 -19.07 18.04 -4.65
C HIS A 143 -19.48 18.84 -5.90
N PRO A 144 -20.70 19.40 -5.97
CA PRO A 144 -21.14 20.20 -7.11
C PRO A 144 -20.22 21.35 -7.49
N HIS A 145 -19.54 21.97 -6.54
CA HIS A 145 -18.60 23.07 -6.80
C HIS A 145 -17.31 22.65 -7.51
N HIS A 146 -17.01 21.34 -7.55
CA HIS A 146 -15.89 20.81 -8.33
C HIS A 146 -16.23 20.69 -9.83
N ILE A 147 -17.51 20.87 -10.21
CA ILE A 147 -17.97 20.75 -11.58
C ILE A 147 -18.14 22.16 -12.15
N GLY A 148 -17.35 22.48 -13.15
CA GLY A 148 -17.42 23.73 -13.88
C GLY A 148 -17.85 23.55 -15.32
N MET A 149 -18.04 24.65 -16.01
CA MET A 149 -18.28 24.73 -17.45
C MET A 149 -17.27 25.69 -18.07
N ASN A 150 -16.64 25.27 -19.16
CA ASN A 150 -15.73 26.14 -19.89
C ASN A 150 -16.49 27.10 -20.84
N ALA A 151 -15.77 28.00 -21.48
CA ALA A 151 -16.36 28.97 -22.42
C ALA A 151 -17.08 28.32 -23.62
N GLU A 152 -16.74 27.07 -23.94
CA GLU A 152 -17.33 26.29 -25.03
C GLU A 152 -18.56 25.47 -24.60
N GLY A 153 -19.03 25.62 -23.36
CA GLY A 153 -20.17 24.88 -22.80
C GLY A 153 -19.86 23.44 -22.41
N ARG A 154 -18.59 23.04 -22.35
CA ARG A 154 -18.18 21.69 -21.92
C ARG A 154 -17.99 21.63 -20.40
N ARG A 155 -18.55 20.62 -19.78
CA ARG A 155 -18.36 20.37 -18.35
C ARG A 155 -16.96 19.82 -18.07
N TYR A 156 -16.34 20.28 -17.00
CA TYR A 156 -15.08 19.74 -16.48
C TYR A 156 -15.16 19.51 -14.98
N ILE A 157 -14.28 18.66 -14.47
CA ILE A 157 -14.11 18.40 -13.02
C ILE A 157 -12.76 18.94 -12.62
N ARG A 158 -12.73 19.79 -11.60
CA ARG A 158 -11.51 20.31 -10.98
C ARG A 158 -11.49 19.93 -9.52
N ILE A 159 -10.54 19.06 -9.13
CA ILE A 159 -10.43 18.52 -7.78
C ILE A 159 -8.96 18.31 -7.42
N ASN A 160 -8.58 18.72 -6.22
CA ASN A 160 -7.28 18.37 -5.64
C ASN A 160 -7.29 16.92 -5.19
N ARG A 161 -6.50 16.06 -5.83
CA ARG A 161 -6.47 14.63 -5.53
C ARG A 161 -5.92 14.38 -4.13
N LYS A 162 -6.68 13.71 -3.29
CA LYS A 162 -6.31 13.43 -1.89
C LYS A 162 -5.01 12.64 -1.77
N LYS A 163 -4.75 11.71 -2.69
CA LYS A 163 -3.57 10.82 -2.64
C LYS A 163 -2.29 11.49 -3.09
N THR A 164 -2.34 12.36 -4.09
CA THR A 164 -1.15 12.94 -4.73
C THR A 164 -0.98 14.43 -4.42
N LYS A 165 -1.98 15.07 -3.81
CA LYS A 165 -2.02 16.53 -3.57
C LYS A 165 -1.76 17.36 -4.84
N VAL A 166 -2.09 16.82 -6.00
CA VAL A 166 -1.94 17.44 -7.33
C VAL A 166 -3.34 17.69 -7.91
N GLU A 167 -3.52 18.85 -8.53
CA GLU A 167 -4.73 19.20 -9.31
C GLU A 167 -4.79 18.45 -10.64
#